data_385e4acdb6969b60424bc0ea8c1fbe85
#
_entry.id   385e4acdb6969b60424bc0ea8c1fbe85
#
_cell.length_a   1.000
_cell.length_b   1.000
_cell.length_c   1.000
_cell.angle_alpha   90.00
_cell.angle_beta   90.00
_cell.angle_gamma   90.00
#
_symmetry.space_group_name_H-M   'P 1'
#
loop_
_entity.id
_entity.type
_entity.pdbx_description
1 polymer ?
#
loop_
_entity_poly.entity_id
_entity_poly.type
_entity_poly.pdbx_seq_one_letter_code
_entity_poly.pdbx_strand_id
1 'polypeptide(L)' 'MAKRFLTRPEAADYLTNNGMPVAKNTLQKLACLGGGPIYVIFGNKALYRPTDLDTWANAKLGSPRVSTTDDLIA' A
#
# COMPACT_ATOMS: atom_id res chain seq x y z
N MET A 1 6.41 -3.27 20.05
CA MET A 1 6.33 -1.84 19.68
C MET A 1 6.36 -1.70 18.17
N ALA A 2 5.48 -0.89 17.62
CA ALA A 2 5.43 -0.71 16.16
C ALA A 2 6.64 0.07 15.65
N LYS A 3 7.17 -0.33 14.51
CA LYS A 3 8.26 0.39 13.87
C LYS A 3 7.75 1.69 13.28
N ARG A 4 8.58 2.72 13.35
CA ARG A 4 8.27 4.00 12.76
C ARG A 4 8.30 3.94 11.23
N PHE A 5 9.23 3.16 10.70
CA PHE A 5 9.42 2.97 9.27
C PHE A 5 9.46 1.49 8.96
N LEU A 6 8.93 1.11 7.81
CA LEU A 6 8.88 -0.26 7.34
C LEU A 6 9.64 -0.39 6.04
N THR A 7 10.38 -1.48 5.89
CA THR A 7 10.96 -1.82 4.59
C THR A 7 9.85 -2.23 3.63
N ARG A 8 10.19 -2.39 2.34
CA ARG A 8 9.18 -2.78 1.34
C ARG A 8 8.52 -4.12 1.67
N PRO A 9 9.27 -5.19 2.04
CA PRO A 9 8.62 -6.43 2.47
C PRO A 9 7.76 -6.25 3.72
N GLU A 10 8.24 -5.46 4.68
CA GLU A 10 7.47 -5.20 5.91
C GLU A 10 6.20 -4.42 5.62
N ALA A 11 6.27 -3.47 4.68
CA ALA A 11 5.10 -2.70 4.27
C ALA A 11 4.05 -3.60 3.62
N ALA A 12 4.49 -4.54 2.78
CA ALA A 12 3.59 -5.51 2.16
C ALA A 12 2.92 -6.37 3.22
N ASP A 13 3.68 -6.83 4.22
CA ASP A 13 3.13 -7.61 5.32
C ASP A 13 2.14 -6.79 6.14
N TYR A 14 2.46 -5.54 6.41
CA TYR A 14 1.59 -4.64 7.16
C TYR A 14 0.23 -4.51 6.47
N LEU A 15 0.24 -4.25 5.18
CA LEU A 15 -1.01 -4.10 4.41
C LEU A 15 -1.77 -5.41 4.35
N THR A 16 -1.09 -6.52 4.11
CA THR A 16 -1.72 -7.83 4.05
C THR A 16 -2.37 -8.19 5.38
N ASN A 17 -1.68 -7.94 6.49
CA ASN A 17 -2.18 -8.25 7.83
C ASN A 17 -3.38 -7.36 8.20
N ASN A 18 -3.51 -6.21 7.56
CA ASN A 18 -4.65 -5.32 7.78
C ASN A 18 -5.79 -5.59 6.79
N GLY A 19 -5.73 -6.70 6.06
CA GLY A 19 -6.79 -7.10 5.16
C GLY A 19 -6.66 -6.58 3.74
N MET A 20 -5.55 -5.92 3.41
CA MET A 20 -5.32 -5.35 2.08
C MET A 20 -4.12 -6.06 1.44
N PRO A 21 -4.36 -7.17 0.73
CA PRO A 21 -3.26 -8.00 0.22
C PRO A 21 -2.46 -7.27 -0.86
N VAL A 22 -1.19 -7.04 -0.56
CA VAL A 22 -0.26 -6.39 -1.48
C VAL A 22 1.09 -7.10 -1.37
N ALA A 23 1.65 -7.49 -2.51
CA ALA A 23 2.96 -8.12 -2.53
C ALA A 23 4.07 -7.07 -2.58
N LYS A 24 5.26 -7.43 -2.07
CA LYS A 24 6.40 -6.51 -2.13
C LYS A 24 6.76 -6.14 -3.57
N ASN A 25 6.59 -7.06 -4.51
CA ASN A 25 6.87 -6.80 -5.91
C ASN A 25 5.90 -5.79 -6.50
N THR A 26 4.66 -5.79 -6.05
CA THR A 26 3.67 -4.80 -6.44
C THR A 26 4.09 -3.41 -5.97
N LEU A 27 4.54 -3.29 -4.72
CA LEU A 27 5.02 -2.02 -4.19
C LEU A 27 6.24 -1.52 -4.96
N GLN A 28 7.15 -2.43 -5.30
CA GLN A 28 8.32 -2.06 -6.08
C GLN A 28 7.95 -1.55 -7.46
N LYS A 29 7.01 -2.22 -8.12
CA LYS A 29 6.54 -1.82 -9.43
C LYS A 29 5.89 -0.44 -9.38
N LEU A 30 5.05 -0.21 -8.38
CA LEU A 30 4.39 1.09 -8.20
C LEU A 30 5.39 2.20 -7.89
N ALA A 31 6.45 1.89 -7.15
CA ALA A 31 7.49 2.87 -6.88
C ALA A 31 8.19 3.32 -8.16
N CYS A 32 8.35 2.40 -9.12
CA CYS A 32 8.97 2.72 -10.40
C CYS A 32 8.02 3.43 -11.34
N LEU A 33 6.75 3.02 -11.37
CA LEU A 33 5.76 3.53 -12.32
C LEU A 33 4.93 4.68 -11.78
N GLY A 34 4.91 4.86 -10.47
CA GLY A 34 4.06 5.82 -9.79
C GLY A 34 2.74 5.18 -9.35
N GLY A 35 2.01 5.87 -8.50
CA GLY A 35 0.71 5.41 -8.02
C GLY A 35 0.76 4.57 -6.75
N GLY A 36 1.92 4.38 -6.16
CA GLY A 36 2.05 3.65 -4.90
C GLY A 36 2.04 4.58 -3.69
N PRO A 37 2.23 3.99 -2.50
CA PRO A 37 2.30 4.78 -1.28
C PRO A 37 3.54 5.68 -1.27
N ILE A 38 3.46 6.75 -0.50
CA ILE A 38 4.60 7.64 -0.28
C ILE A 38 5.69 6.86 0.46
N TYR A 39 6.93 7.02 0.04
CA TYR A 39 8.06 6.41 0.73
C TYR A 39 9.22 7.37 0.81
N VAL A 40 10.16 7.07 1.71
CA VAL A 40 11.38 7.86 1.87
C VAL A 40 12.58 6.94 1.65
N ILE A 41 13.71 7.53 1.29
CA ILE A 41 14.93 6.76 1.05
C ILE A 41 15.88 6.97 2.23
N PHE A 42 16.33 5.86 2.79
CA PHE A 42 17.37 5.87 3.83
C PHE A 42 18.57 5.10 3.28
N GLY A 43 19.59 5.84 2.91
CA GLY A 43 20.72 5.24 2.19
C GLY A 43 20.27 4.76 0.81
N ASN A 44 20.19 3.46 0.62
CA ASN A 44 19.73 2.87 -0.63
C ASN A 44 18.43 2.07 -0.43
N LYS A 45 17.76 2.24 0.70
CA LYS A 45 16.56 1.47 1.03
C LYS A 45 15.34 2.36 1.05
N ALA A 46 14.25 1.87 0.46
CA ALA A 46 12.96 2.53 0.54
C ALA A 46 12.28 2.17 1.84
N LEU A 47 11.79 3.17 2.55
CA LEU A 47 11.09 2.98 3.82
C LEU A 47 9.71 3.62 3.74
N TYR A 48 8.73 2.97 4.33
CA TYR A 48 7.34 3.39 4.31
C TYR A 48 6.87 3.67 5.74
N ARG A 49 6.09 4.73 5.90
CA ARG A 49 5.45 4.99 7.19
C ARG A 49 4.07 4.33 7.20
N PRO A 50 3.68 3.71 8.34
CA PRO A 50 2.36 3.08 8.42
C PRO A 50 1.21 4.02 8.08
N THR A 51 1.29 5.29 8.49
CA THR A 51 0.26 6.28 8.17
C THR A 51 0.13 6.52 6.68
N ASP A 52 1.26 6.56 5.97
CA ASP A 52 1.25 6.74 4.51
C ASP A 52 0.68 5.52 3.80
N LEU A 53 0.96 4.33 4.33
CA LEU A 53 0.39 3.08 3.80
C LEU A 53 -1.12 3.08 4.00
N ASP A 54 -1.59 3.50 5.17
CA ASP A 54 -3.02 3.56 5.47
C ASP A 54 -3.73 4.53 4.53
N THR A 55 -3.15 5.71 4.32
CA THR A 55 -3.73 6.73 3.44
C THR A 55 -3.84 6.20 2.00
N TRP A 56 -2.78 5.59 1.51
CA TRP A 56 -2.77 5.05 0.16
C TRP A 56 -3.79 3.93 0.02
N ALA A 57 -3.83 3.02 0.99
CA ALA A 57 -4.73 1.87 0.94
C ALA A 57 -6.19 2.31 0.98
N ASN A 58 -6.51 3.29 1.83
CA ASN A 58 -7.88 3.81 1.91
C ASN A 58 -8.32 4.45 0.60
N ALA A 59 -7.42 5.15 -0.07
CA ALA A 59 -7.71 5.74 -1.38
C ALA A 59 -7.95 4.66 -2.43
N LYS A 60 -7.21 3.54 -2.34
CA LYS A 60 -7.36 2.43 -3.28
C LYS A 60 -8.65 1.65 -3.07
N LEU A 61 -9.12 1.56 -1.82
CA LEU A 61 -10.35 0.83 -1.52
C LEU A 61 -11.57 1.47 -2.19
N GLY A 62 -11.56 2.80 -2.27
CA GLY A 62 -12.68 3.51 -2.87
C GLY A 62 -13.94 3.37 -2.05
N SER A 63 -15.09 3.55 -2.70
CA SER A 63 -16.39 3.47 -2.06
C SER A 63 -16.82 2.02 -1.88
N PRO A 64 -17.53 1.69 -0.77
CA PRO A 64 -18.07 0.36 -0.60
C PRO A 64 -19.03 -0.01 -1.73
N ARG A 65 -19.08 -1.28 -2.08
CA ARG A 65 -19.92 -1.78 -3.14
C ARG A 65 -20.79 -2.91 -2.64
N VAL A 66 -21.99 -3.05 -3.22
CA VAL A 66 -22.92 -4.08 -2.82
C VAL A 66 -23.05 -5.19 -3.85
N SER A 67 -22.51 -5.00 -5.05
CA SER A 67 -22.50 -6.04 -6.08
C SER A 67 -21.41 -5.76 -7.10
N THR A 68 -21.02 -6.80 -7.84
CA THR A 68 -20.04 -6.66 -8.91
C THR A 68 -20.60 -5.88 -10.09
N THR A 69 -21.92 -5.77 -10.20
CA THR A 69 -22.54 -4.97 -11.24
C THR A 69 -22.14 -3.51 -11.14
N ASP A 70 -21.98 -3.00 -9.91
CA ASP A 70 -21.55 -1.64 -9.68
C ASP A 70 -20.17 -1.40 -10.30
N ASP A 71 -19.28 -2.38 -10.21
CA ASP A 71 -17.96 -2.29 -10.79
C ASP A 71 -17.99 -2.23 -12.31
N LEU A 72 -18.92 -2.96 -12.91
CA LEU A 72 -19.04 -3.02 -14.36
C LEU A 72 -19.64 -1.74 -14.94
N ILE A 73 -20.48 -1.07 -14.17
CA ILE A 73 -21.16 0.15 -14.61
C ILE A 73 -20.28 1.37 -14.39
N ALA A 74 -19.48 1.37 -13.34
CA ALA A 74 -18.67 2.53 -12.93
C ALA A 74 -17.62 2.95 -13.93
#